data_2f44ab6a07aff377cd64c1835c5e4cf8
#
_entry.id   2f44ab6a07aff377cd64c1835c5e4cf8
#
_cell.length_a   1.000
_cell.length_b   1.000
_cell.length_c   1.000
_cell.angle_alpha   90.00
_cell.angle_beta   90.00
_cell.angle_gamma   90.00
#
_symmetry.space_group_name_H-M   'P 1'
#
loop_
_entity.id
_entity.type
_entity.pdbx_description
1 polymer ?
#
loop_
_entity_poly.entity_id
_entity_poly.type
_entity_poly.pdbx_seq_one_letter_code
_entity_poly.pdbx_strand_id
1 'polypeptide(L)'
;NWLETESRTSFNFTQSESDEITNTESLGETFTVNSGNRFTLFTFGGSLNRQKEIRANGEPRSISTTLNTNYRYQVSRKLSLISSVGWETIDDPALSEEPNGIIWEVGFSAQPSSRSSLEFTVGDRFETTTYGLTASYRLSVRSNVSASYNESITTSQEQLNEDLSFIGTDANGQQIDLRTLQPFDASAS
;
A
#
# COMPACT_ATOMS: atom_id res chain seq x y z
N ASN A 1 -25.61 -12.07 3.75
CA ASN A 1 -24.85 -11.56 4.90
C ASN A 1 -24.98 -10.05 4.98
N TRP A 2 -25.03 -9.50 6.20
CA TRP A 2 -25.04 -8.06 6.44
C TRP A 2 -23.63 -7.51 6.59
N LEU A 3 -22.76 -8.30 7.20
CA LEU A 3 -21.34 -7.99 7.40
C LEU A 3 -20.51 -9.23 7.09
N GLU A 4 -19.32 -8.99 6.58
CA GLU A 4 -18.27 -9.98 6.39
C GLU A 4 -17.06 -9.57 7.20
N THR A 5 -16.50 -10.48 7.97
CA THR A 5 -15.34 -10.23 8.82
C THR A 5 -14.25 -11.22 8.48
N GLU A 6 -13.02 -10.75 8.41
CA GLU A 6 -11.83 -11.58 8.23
C GLU A 6 -10.74 -11.15 9.23
N SER A 7 -10.05 -12.12 9.78
CA SER A 7 -8.87 -11.89 10.59
C SER A 7 -7.72 -12.69 10.02
N ARG A 8 -6.57 -12.06 9.83
CA ARG A 8 -5.36 -12.67 9.30
C ARG A 8 -4.17 -12.29 10.16
N THR A 9 -3.35 -13.26 10.51
CA THR A 9 -2.05 -13.06 11.12
C THR A 9 -0.97 -13.58 10.18
N SER A 10 0.06 -12.79 9.94
CA SER A 10 1.21 -13.16 9.11
C SER A 10 2.50 -13.03 9.92
N PHE A 11 3.39 -13.98 9.72
CA PHE A 11 4.73 -13.94 10.28
C PHE A 11 5.74 -14.06 9.14
N ASN A 12 6.67 -13.12 9.06
CA ASN A 12 7.74 -13.15 8.08
C ASN A 12 9.07 -13.05 8.82
N PHE A 13 10.00 -13.86 8.38
CA PHE A 13 11.38 -13.84 8.84
C PHE A 13 12.30 -13.59 7.67
N THR A 14 13.10 -12.54 7.74
CA THR A 14 14.11 -12.22 6.74
C THR A 14 15.49 -12.35 7.39
N GLN A 15 16.29 -13.25 6.88
CA GLN A 15 17.66 -13.43 7.28
C GLN A 15 18.58 -12.97 6.14
N SER A 16 19.56 -12.13 6.46
CA SER A 16 20.61 -11.72 5.53
C SER A 16 21.96 -12.29 5.97
N GLU A 17 22.76 -12.74 5.02
CA GLU A 17 24.16 -13.16 5.25
C GLU A 17 25.14 -11.97 5.19
N SER A 18 24.66 -10.76 4.90
CA SER A 18 25.47 -9.55 4.84
C SER A 18 25.58 -8.90 6.22
N ASP A 19 26.79 -8.50 6.61
CA ASP A 19 27.03 -7.75 7.85
C ASP A 19 26.34 -6.37 7.86
N GLU A 20 25.90 -5.87 6.72
CA GLU A 20 25.23 -4.57 6.57
C GLU A 20 23.69 -4.66 6.65
N ILE A 21 23.11 -5.84 6.45
CA ILE A 21 21.67 -6.04 6.52
C ILE A 21 21.32 -6.86 7.76
N THR A 22 20.59 -6.24 8.66
CA THR A 22 20.19 -6.86 9.94
C THR A 22 19.06 -7.88 9.70
N ASN A 23 19.14 -9.02 10.37
CA ASN A 23 18.03 -9.98 10.41
C ASN A 23 16.78 -9.32 10.98
N THR A 24 15.66 -9.45 10.31
CA THR A 24 14.41 -8.82 10.71
C THR A 24 13.32 -9.86 10.84
N GLU A 25 12.62 -9.84 11.97
CA GLU A 25 11.38 -10.58 12.18
C GLU A 25 10.20 -9.61 12.08
N SER A 26 9.21 -9.91 11.27
CA SER A 26 8.00 -9.12 11.21
C SER A 26 6.75 -9.94 11.56
N LEU A 27 5.91 -9.39 12.42
CA LEU A 27 4.60 -9.91 12.76
C LEU A 27 3.54 -8.93 12.30
N GLY A 28 2.66 -9.38 11.41
CA GLY A 28 1.52 -8.61 10.92
C GLY A 28 0.19 -9.20 11.41
N GLU A 29 -0.67 -8.35 11.92
CA GLU A 29 -2.04 -8.67 12.31
C GLU A 29 -3.00 -7.77 11.52
N THR A 30 -3.96 -8.36 10.85
CA THR A 30 -4.98 -7.63 10.09
C THR A 30 -6.35 -8.12 10.50
N PHE A 31 -7.22 -7.17 10.81
CA PHE A 31 -8.64 -7.42 11.03
C PHE A 31 -9.44 -6.55 10.06
N THR A 32 -10.38 -7.16 9.31
CA THR A 32 -11.21 -6.45 8.35
C THR A 32 -12.70 -6.71 8.59
N VAL A 33 -13.49 -5.68 8.37
CA VAL A 33 -14.95 -5.73 8.39
C VAL A 33 -15.46 -5.10 7.11
N ASN A 34 -16.30 -5.77 6.37
CA ASN A 34 -16.88 -5.24 5.13
C ASN A 34 -18.42 -5.34 5.18
N SER A 35 -19.08 -4.38 4.52
CA SER A 35 -20.49 -4.46 4.26
C SER A 35 -20.79 -5.66 3.38
N GLY A 36 -21.77 -6.46 3.75
CA GLY A 36 -22.19 -7.63 2.97
C GLY A 36 -22.97 -7.23 1.71
N ASN A 37 -23.34 -8.24 0.93
CA ASN A 37 -23.95 -8.12 -0.42
C ASN A 37 -25.31 -7.42 -0.46
N ARG A 38 -25.88 -7.07 0.68
CA ARG A 38 -27.16 -6.32 0.74
C ARG A 38 -26.98 -4.82 0.48
N PHE A 39 -25.76 -4.32 0.62
CA PHE A 39 -25.44 -2.92 0.40
C PHE A 39 -24.91 -2.74 -1.02
N THR A 40 -25.77 -2.33 -1.93
CA THR A 40 -25.41 -2.17 -3.37
C THR A 40 -25.12 -0.75 -3.77
N LEU A 41 -25.82 0.22 -3.17
CA LEU A 41 -25.64 1.65 -3.44
C LEU A 41 -24.57 2.30 -2.57
N PHE A 42 -24.50 1.86 -1.32
CA PHE A 42 -23.54 2.35 -0.36
C PHE A 42 -22.84 1.16 0.28
N THR A 43 -21.54 1.03 0.06
CA THR A 43 -20.71 0.02 0.70
C THR A 43 -19.70 0.68 1.63
N PHE A 44 -19.40 0.01 2.70
CA PHE A 44 -18.41 0.45 3.68
C PHE A 44 -17.55 -0.71 4.13
N GLY A 45 -16.35 -0.38 4.56
CA GLY A 45 -15.42 -1.33 5.14
C GLY A 45 -14.56 -0.67 6.21
N GLY A 46 -13.93 -1.48 7.02
CA GLY A 46 -12.95 -1.05 7.99
C GLY A 46 -11.83 -2.07 8.09
N SER A 47 -10.63 -1.61 8.30
CA SER A 47 -9.46 -2.45 8.55
C SER A 47 -8.62 -1.90 9.68
N LEU A 48 -8.15 -2.80 10.53
CA LEU A 48 -7.13 -2.55 11.53
C LEU A 48 -5.91 -3.38 11.14
N ASN A 49 -4.81 -2.72 10.86
CA ASN A 49 -3.53 -3.36 10.57
C ASN A 49 -2.55 -3.00 11.67
N ARG A 50 -1.84 -3.98 12.18
CA ARG A 50 -0.74 -3.79 13.10
C ARG A 50 0.45 -4.58 12.60
N GLN A 51 1.56 -3.91 12.40
CA GLN A 51 2.82 -4.52 12.02
C GLN A 51 3.86 -4.23 13.10
N LYS A 52 4.53 -5.27 13.53
CA LYS A 52 5.63 -5.19 14.47
C LYS A 52 6.87 -5.74 13.82
N GLU A 53 7.93 -4.97 13.82
CA GLU A 53 9.25 -5.39 13.37
C GLU A 53 10.22 -5.48 14.54
N ILE A 54 11.02 -6.54 14.55
CA ILE A 54 12.06 -6.79 15.55
C ILE A 54 13.37 -6.98 14.78
N ARG A 55 14.36 -6.16 15.06
CA ARG A 55 15.70 -6.26 14.50
C ARG A 55 16.59 -7.08 15.42
N ALA A 56 17.38 -8.02 14.85
CA ALA A 56 18.12 -9.03 15.62
C ALA A 56 19.27 -8.48 16.45
N ASN A 57 19.76 -7.29 16.19
CA ASN A 57 20.93 -6.69 16.87
C ASN A 57 20.59 -5.95 18.17
N GLY A 58 19.41 -6.17 18.76
CA GLY A 58 18.98 -5.46 19.96
C GLY A 58 18.57 -4.03 19.72
N GLU A 59 18.44 -3.63 18.44
CA GLU A 59 17.87 -2.35 18.08
C GLU A 59 16.39 -2.28 18.45
N PRO A 60 15.89 -1.07 18.71
CA PRO A 60 14.52 -0.89 19.10
C PRO A 60 13.55 -1.37 18.01
N ARG A 61 12.46 -1.97 18.46
CA ARG A 61 11.39 -2.47 17.59
C ARG A 61 10.59 -1.30 16.99
N SER A 62 10.19 -1.44 15.73
CA SER A 62 9.21 -0.57 15.13
C SER A 62 7.80 -1.19 15.23
N ILE A 63 6.81 -0.39 15.56
CA ILE A 63 5.39 -0.79 15.57
C ILE A 63 4.60 0.22 14.76
N SER A 64 4.00 -0.26 13.68
CA SER A 64 3.03 0.52 12.91
C SER A 64 1.62 0.01 13.18
N THR A 65 0.69 0.93 13.43
CA THR A 65 -0.72 0.60 13.61
C THR A 65 -1.53 1.55 12.74
N THR A 66 -2.36 0.99 11.85
CA THR A 66 -3.23 1.73 10.96
C THR A 66 -4.66 1.25 11.13
N LEU A 67 -5.53 2.17 11.51
CA LEU A 67 -6.98 1.98 11.45
C LEU A 67 -7.51 2.75 10.24
N ASN A 68 -8.25 2.08 9.37
CA ASN A 68 -8.83 2.71 8.19
C ASN A 68 -10.29 2.30 8.01
N THR A 69 -11.12 3.24 7.57
CA THR A 69 -12.49 3.01 7.14
C THR A 69 -12.65 3.53 5.72
N ASN A 70 -13.27 2.75 4.87
CA ASN A 70 -13.50 3.09 3.47
C ASN A 70 -14.99 3.07 3.14
N TYR A 71 -15.39 3.98 2.29
CA TYR A 71 -16.77 4.18 1.88
C TYR A 71 -16.83 4.31 0.36
N ARG A 72 -17.86 3.70 -0.23
CA ARG A 72 -18.16 3.84 -1.65
C ARG A 72 -19.65 4.09 -1.81
N TYR A 73 -19.98 5.17 -2.50
CA TYR A 73 -21.36 5.53 -2.85
C TYR A 73 -21.53 5.49 -4.37
N GLN A 74 -22.41 4.64 -4.85
CA GLN A 74 -22.69 4.50 -6.27
C GLN A 74 -23.69 5.56 -6.73
N VAL A 75 -23.19 6.63 -7.34
CA VAL A 75 -24.00 7.74 -7.88
C VAL A 75 -24.77 7.29 -9.13
N SER A 76 -24.14 6.48 -9.96
CA SER A 76 -24.74 5.90 -11.15
C SER A 76 -24.10 4.55 -11.47
N ARG A 77 -24.61 3.87 -12.52
CA ARG A 77 -24.00 2.61 -12.97
C ARG A 77 -22.55 2.76 -13.46
N LYS A 78 -22.10 3.98 -13.72
CA LYS A 78 -20.79 4.29 -14.29
C LYS A 78 -19.92 5.16 -13.40
N LEU A 79 -20.46 5.65 -12.30
CA LEU A 79 -19.77 6.57 -11.40
C LEU A 79 -20.03 6.22 -9.95
N SER A 80 -18.96 6.10 -9.19
CA SER A 80 -18.97 5.97 -7.74
C SER A 80 -18.11 7.04 -7.10
N LEU A 81 -18.56 7.60 -5.99
CA LEU A 81 -17.72 8.37 -5.08
C LEU A 81 -17.05 7.40 -4.11
N ILE A 82 -15.81 7.66 -3.81
CA ILE A 82 -15.00 6.87 -2.87
C ILE A 82 -14.42 7.81 -1.82
N SER A 83 -14.35 7.35 -0.60
CA SER A 83 -13.68 8.05 0.47
C SER A 83 -13.11 7.08 1.49
N SER A 84 -12.03 7.46 2.11
CA SER A 84 -11.47 6.77 3.27
C SER A 84 -11.11 7.77 4.36
N VAL A 85 -11.20 7.32 5.60
CA VAL A 85 -10.73 8.04 6.78
C VAL A 85 -10.09 7.04 7.70
N GLY A 86 -8.91 7.37 8.19
CA GLY A 86 -8.18 6.51 9.07
C GLY A 86 -7.33 7.28 10.08
N TRP A 87 -6.65 6.51 10.88
CA TRP A 87 -5.67 6.99 11.82
C TRP A 87 -4.46 6.06 11.78
N GLU A 88 -3.28 6.63 11.75
CA GLU A 88 -2.03 5.90 11.68
C GLU A 88 -1.07 6.39 12.75
N THR A 89 -0.35 5.47 13.35
CA THR A 89 0.74 5.77 14.27
C THR A 89 1.91 4.84 13.96
N ILE A 90 3.10 5.43 13.93
CA ILE A 90 4.36 4.71 13.74
C ILE A 90 5.24 5.01 14.94
N ASP A 91 5.48 4.00 15.76
CA ASP A 91 6.40 4.02 16.89
C ASP A 91 7.71 3.37 16.42
N ASP A 92 8.65 4.20 16.01
CA ASP A 92 10.00 3.78 15.58
C ASP A 92 11.04 4.68 16.26
N PRO A 93 11.80 4.13 17.21
CA PRO A 93 12.83 4.88 17.91
C PRO A 93 13.96 5.44 17.04
N ALA A 94 14.07 5.01 15.80
CA ALA A 94 15.00 5.59 14.82
C ALA A 94 14.49 6.92 14.24
N LEU A 95 13.20 7.23 14.40
CA LEU A 95 12.60 8.48 13.96
C LEU A 95 12.72 9.54 15.03
N SER A 96 13.09 10.76 14.63
CA SER A 96 13.15 11.91 15.55
C SER A 96 11.77 12.38 16.01
N GLU A 97 10.75 12.14 15.18
CA GLU A 97 9.34 12.39 15.46
C GLU A 97 8.53 11.16 15.04
N GLU A 98 7.67 10.68 15.93
CA GLU A 98 6.78 9.57 15.64
C GLU A 98 5.60 10.07 14.80
N PRO A 99 5.47 9.67 13.53
CA PRO A 99 4.32 10.04 12.71
C PRO A 99 3.04 9.50 13.34
N ASN A 100 2.14 10.41 13.66
CA ASN A 100 0.86 10.09 14.26
C ASN A 100 -0.18 11.08 13.76
N GLY A 101 -1.24 10.59 13.13
CA GLY A 101 -2.23 11.50 12.60
C GLY A 101 -3.42 10.84 11.92
N ILE A 102 -4.37 11.71 11.59
CA ILE A 102 -5.51 11.36 10.76
C ILE A 102 -5.04 11.31 9.32
N ILE A 103 -5.44 10.26 8.63
CA ILE A 103 -5.29 10.11 7.19
C ILE A 103 -6.67 10.15 6.56
N TRP A 104 -6.82 10.82 5.44
CA TRP A 104 -8.08 10.80 4.72
C TRP A 104 -7.85 10.89 3.22
N GLU A 105 -8.76 10.33 2.47
CA GLU A 105 -8.76 10.35 1.01
C GLU A 105 -10.20 10.43 0.50
N VAL A 106 -10.40 11.21 -0.54
CA VAL A 106 -11.66 11.31 -1.26
C VAL A 106 -11.40 11.25 -2.76
N GLY A 107 -12.35 10.71 -3.50
CA GLY A 107 -12.18 10.59 -4.94
C GLY A 107 -13.41 10.06 -5.65
N PHE A 108 -13.19 9.68 -6.89
CA PHE A 108 -14.22 9.03 -7.68
C PHE A 108 -13.64 7.89 -8.53
N SER A 109 -14.48 6.90 -8.78
CA SER A 109 -14.19 5.80 -9.69
C SER A 109 -15.25 5.79 -10.79
N ALA A 110 -14.82 5.90 -12.04
CA ALA A 110 -15.68 5.98 -13.21
C ALA A 110 -15.41 4.85 -14.19
N GLN A 111 -16.47 4.26 -14.72
CA GLN A 111 -16.44 3.28 -15.80
C GLN A 111 -17.30 3.76 -16.97
N PRO A 112 -16.83 4.74 -17.76
CA PRO A 112 -17.61 5.31 -18.86
C PRO A 112 -18.06 4.26 -19.87
N SER A 113 -17.26 3.22 -20.09
CA SER A 113 -17.57 2.08 -20.95
C SER A 113 -17.06 0.76 -20.33
N SER A 114 -17.46 -0.38 -20.92
CA SER A 114 -16.93 -1.70 -20.55
C SER A 114 -15.43 -1.88 -20.88
N ARG A 115 -14.83 -0.91 -21.54
CA ARG A 115 -13.42 -0.93 -21.96
C ARG A 115 -12.55 0.10 -21.23
N SER A 116 -13.15 0.99 -20.45
CA SER A 116 -12.44 2.09 -19.80
C SER A 116 -12.75 2.14 -18.31
N SER A 117 -11.74 2.36 -17.49
CA SER A 117 -11.87 2.71 -16.09
C SER A 117 -10.95 3.87 -15.77
N LEU A 118 -11.40 4.72 -14.86
CA LEU A 118 -10.69 5.87 -14.34
C LEU A 118 -10.98 5.97 -12.84
N GLU A 119 -9.94 6.07 -12.05
CA GLU A 119 -10.04 6.36 -10.63
C GLU A 119 -9.11 7.51 -10.30
N PHE A 120 -9.61 8.46 -9.55
CA PHE A 120 -8.86 9.62 -9.09
C PHE A 120 -9.15 9.83 -7.61
N THR A 121 -8.09 10.07 -6.86
CA THR A 121 -8.15 10.33 -5.42
C THR A 121 -7.27 11.51 -5.05
N VAL A 122 -7.67 12.20 -4.00
CA VAL A 122 -6.88 13.23 -3.32
C VAL A 122 -7.08 13.04 -1.82
N GLY A 123 -6.02 13.18 -1.07
CA GLY A 123 -6.05 12.98 0.36
C GLY A 123 -4.95 13.74 1.08
N ASP A 124 -4.88 13.46 2.37
CA ASP A 124 -3.83 13.99 3.23
C ASP A 124 -3.34 12.88 4.15
N ARG A 125 -2.02 12.80 4.30
CA ARG A 125 -1.34 11.89 5.22
C ARG A 125 -0.17 12.64 5.86
N PHE A 126 -0.20 12.77 7.18
CA PHE A 126 0.83 13.50 7.94
C PHE A 126 1.10 14.91 7.41
N GLU A 127 0.02 15.70 7.24
CA GLU A 127 0.07 17.10 6.74
C GLU A 127 0.64 17.23 5.32
N THR A 128 0.72 16.14 4.57
CA THR A 128 1.13 16.14 3.17
C THR A 128 0.01 15.67 2.29
N THR A 129 -0.34 16.50 1.29
CA THR A 129 -1.37 16.18 0.31
C THR A 129 -0.87 15.07 -0.61
N THR A 130 -1.71 14.09 -0.85
CA THR A 130 -1.43 12.92 -1.70
C THR A 130 -2.40 12.89 -2.86
N TYR A 131 -1.95 12.41 -4.01
CA TYR A 131 -2.76 12.27 -5.22
C TYR A 131 -2.62 10.86 -5.77
N GLY A 132 -3.75 10.29 -6.18
CA GLY A 132 -3.79 9.01 -6.87
C GLY A 132 -4.56 9.11 -8.17
N LEU A 133 -4.03 8.54 -9.25
CA LEU A 133 -4.70 8.42 -10.54
C LEU A 133 -4.43 7.03 -11.11
N THR A 134 -5.49 6.33 -11.46
CA THR A 134 -5.39 5.08 -12.19
C THR A 134 -6.35 5.12 -13.38
N ALA A 135 -5.84 4.89 -14.55
CA ALA A 135 -6.64 4.84 -15.77
C ALA A 135 -6.32 3.58 -16.56
N SER A 136 -7.34 2.94 -17.12
CA SER A 136 -7.14 1.84 -18.06
C SER A 136 -8.09 1.94 -19.23
N TYR A 137 -7.60 1.54 -20.40
CA TYR A 137 -8.39 1.49 -21.62
C TYR A 137 -8.04 0.26 -22.47
N ARG A 138 -9.03 -0.57 -22.73
CA ARG A 138 -8.88 -1.74 -23.60
C ARG A 138 -9.09 -1.35 -25.06
N LEU A 139 -7.98 -1.25 -25.80
CA LEU A 139 -7.98 -0.95 -27.23
C LEU A 139 -8.58 -2.10 -28.04
N SER A 140 -8.20 -3.34 -27.73
CA SER A 140 -8.67 -4.54 -28.41
C SER A 140 -8.71 -5.72 -27.44
N VAL A 141 -9.07 -6.91 -27.94
CA VAL A 141 -9.03 -8.16 -27.15
C VAL A 141 -7.62 -8.49 -26.65
N ARG A 142 -6.59 -8.03 -27.38
CA ARG A 142 -5.18 -8.35 -27.12
C ARG A 142 -4.36 -7.13 -26.67
N SER A 143 -4.96 -5.94 -26.60
CA SER A 143 -4.23 -4.71 -26.28
C SER A 143 -4.96 -3.93 -25.20
N ASN A 144 -4.25 -3.63 -24.13
CA ASN A 144 -4.68 -2.77 -23.04
C ASN A 144 -3.63 -1.67 -22.80
N VAL A 145 -4.09 -0.47 -22.53
CA VAL A 145 -3.25 0.65 -22.09
C VAL A 145 -3.67 0.99 -20.66
N SER A 146 -2.70 1.10 -19.76
CA SER A 146 -2.92 1.56 -18.41
C SER A 146 -1.92 2.65 -18.05
N ALA A 147 -2.36 3.58 -17.23
CA ALA A 147 -1.54 4.62 -16.65
C ALA A 147 -1.87 4.71 -15.15
N SER A 148 -0.85 4.82 -14.33
CA SER A 148 -1.01 5.06 -12.90
C SER A 148 -0.04 6.15 -12.45
N TYR A 149 -0.53 6.99 -11.56
CA TYR A 149 0.26 7.98 -10.83
C TYR A 149 -0.16 7.89 -9.37
N ASN A 150 0.79 7.77 -8.49
CA ASN A 150 0.55 7.75 -7.06
C ASN A 150 1.62 8.60 -6.38
N GLU A 151 1.18 9.58 -5.64
CA GLU A 151 2.02 10.40 -4.78
C GLU A 151 1.64 10.09 -3.34
N SER A 152 2.53 9.44 -2.62
CA SER A 152 2.32 9.08 -1.23
C SER A 152 3.62 9.24 -0.44
N ILE A 153 3.49 9.52 0.85
CA ILE A 153 4.63 9.41 1.75
C ILE A 153 4.86 7.92 1.99
N THR A 154 6.04 7.46 1.68
CA THR A 154 6.51 6.12 2.02
C THR A 154 7.54 6.20 3.13
N THR A 155 7.50 5.24 4.05
CA THR A 155 8.60 5.08 4.99
C THR A 155 9.83 4.57 4.25
N SER A 156 11.03 4.88 4.74
CA SER A 156 12.28 4.39 4.12
C SER A 156 12.29 2.88 3.93
N GLN A 157 11.60 2.15 4.76
CA GLN A 157 11.50 0.70 4.71
C GLN A 157 10.51 0.20 3.63
N GLU A 158 9.38 0.88 3.46
CA GLU A 158 8.47 0.60 2.33
C GLU A 158 9.18 0.89 1.01
N GLN A 159 9.92 1.99 0.93
CA GLN A 159 10.70 2.35 -0.24
C GLN A 159 11.78 1.31 -0.52
N LEU A 160 12.48 0.82 0.50
CA LEU A 160 13.47 -0.24 0.36
C LEU A 160 12.82 -1.55 -0.12
N ASN A 161 11.68 -1.94 0.44
CA ASN A 161 10.94 -3.14 0.03
C ASN A 161 10.43 -3.02 -1.42
N GLU A 162 9.98 -1.85 -1.82
CA GLU A 162 9.57 -1.58 -3.19
C GLU A 162 10.77 -1.67 -4.14
N ASP A 163 11.89 -1.05 -3.81
CA ASP A 163 13.11 -1.11 -4.59
C ASP A 163 13.67 -2.54 -4.68
N LEU A 164 13.68 -3.29 -3.59
CA LEU A 164 14.09 -4.70 -3.57
C LEU A 164 13.19 -5.59 -4.46
N SER A 165 11.92 -5.25 -4.64
CA SER A 165 11.02 -6.00 -5.52
C SER A 165 11.39 -5.91 -7.00
N PHE A 166 12.17 -4.91 -7.39
CA PHE A 166 12.67 -4.70 -8.75
C PHE A 166 14.08 -5.24 -8.98
N ILE A 167 14.69 -5.85 -7.96
CA ILE A 167 16.00 -6.49 -8.12
C ILE A 167 15.81 -7.88 -8.71
N GLY A 168 16.45 -8.13 -9.84
CA GLY A 168 16.53 -9.44 -10.48
C GLY A 168 17.99 -9.90 -10.59
N THR A 169 18.16 -11.08 -11.15
CA THR A 169 19.50 -11.63 -11.43
C THR A 169 19.62 -11.86 -12.92
N ASP A 170 20.70 -11.37 -13.52
CA ASP A 170 21.01 -11.63 -14.93
C ASP A 170 21.51 -13.07 -15.16
N ALA A 171 21.74 -13.43 -16.43
CA ALA A 171 22.21 -14.76 -16.80
C ALA A 171 23.62 -15.10 -16.25
N ASN A 172 24.37 -14.13 -15.76
CA ASN A 172 25.72 -14.28 -15.18
C ASN A 172 25.68 -14.32 -13.64
N GLY A 173 24.48 -14.21 -13.02
CA GLY A 173 24.32 -14.20 -11.57
C GLY A 173 24.52 -12.82 -10.93
N GLN A 174 24.60 -11.73 -11.72
CA GLN A 174 24.74 -10.39 -11.22
C GLN A 174 23.37 -9.79 -10.90
N GLN A 175 23.25 -9.11 -9.76
CA GLN A 175 22.03 -8.38 -9.41
C GLN A 175 21.87 -7.16 -10.33
N ILE A 176 20.68 -7.02 -10.90
CA ILE A 176 20.30 -5.95 -11.80
C ILE A 176 18.98 -5.33 -11.36
N ASP A 177 18.82 -4.03 -11.57
CA ASP A 177 17.52 -3.37 -11.46
C ASP A 177 16.70 -3.69 -12.72
N LEU A 178 15.57 -4.37 -12.52
CA LEU A 178 14.67 -4.80 -13.61
C LEU A 178 14.02 -3.64 -14.36
N ARG A 179 14.02 -2.42 -13.80
CA ARG A 179 13.49 -1.21 -14.45
C ARG A 179 14.49 -0.64 -15.46
N THR A 180 15.78 -0.65 -15.09
CA THR A 180 16.85 -0.01 -15.86
C THR A 180 17.73 -1.02 -16.61
N LEU A 181 17.67 -2.30 -16.21
CA LEU A 181 18.55 -3.39 -16.69
C LEU A 181 20.04 -3.12 -16.45
N GLN A 182 20.35 -2.28 -15.45
CA GLN A 182 21.70 -1.97 -15.04
C GLN A 182 22.08 -2.73 -13.76
N PRO A 183 23.39 -2.92 -13.51
CA PRO A 183 23.84 -3.50 -12.25
C PRO A 183 23.28 -2.72 -11.06
N PHE A 184 22.75 -3.43 -10.06
CA PHE A 184 22.27 -2.81 -8.85
C PHE A 184 23.45 -2.31 -8.01
N ASP A 185 23.44 -1.02 -7.69
CA ASP A 185 24.47 -0.38 -6.85
C ASP A 185 23.81 0.01 -5.51
N ALA A 186 24.07 -0.78 -4.48
CA ALA A 186 23.56 -0.54 -3.13
C ALA A 186 24.13 0.74 -2.46
N SER A 187 25.16 1.35 -3.06
CA SER A 187 25.79 2.56 -2.50
C SER A 187 25.14 3.88 -2.97
N ALA A 188 24.14 3.81 -3.85
CA ALA A 188 23.51 4.99 -4.47
C ALA A 188 22.15 5.36 -3.86
N SER A 189 21.72 4.69 -2.75
CA SER A 189 20.46 4.93 -2.04
C SER A 189 20.63 5.69 -0.73
#